data_2a261239ee8e334de44bf07b2a1b60d3
#
_entry.id   2a261239ee8e334de44bf07b2a1b60d3
#
_cell.length_a   1.000
_cell.length_b   1.000
_cell.length_c   1.000
_cell.angle_alpha   90.00
_cell.angle_beta   90.00
_cell.angle_gamma   90.00
#
_symmetry.space_group_name_H-M   'P 1'
#
loop_
_entity.id
_entity.type
_entity.pdbx_description
1 polymer ?
#
loop_
_entity_poly.entity_id
_entity_poly.type
_entity_poly.pdbx_seq_one_letter_code
_entity_poly.pdbx_strand_id
1 'polypeptide(L)'
;MTLRRLFLLILLIRLPTGMLFAAEQNVELQNGSTVKLFFFEPHSEGEPPPLAIFIAGGSNNEFMAKAQFWLGKEFVDRGWAIAVPMSADGSRFSSADDSRIEQIIGQLHASHTLQESKPLLVGMSSGGSEAMAIAALNPHAYRGVVATPGRIKTDMALQELDKLPFYIRVGEKDDFKWDRILESMTQRLRLAGAEVDSAIVQDARHVFQIDWESLERWLGKLK
;
A
#
# COMPACT_ATOMS: atom_id res chain seq x y z
N MET A 1 -29.28 56.53 29.64
CA MET A 1 -29.48 55.15 29.18
C MET A 1 -28.27 54.72 28.35
N THR A 2 -27.35 53.99 28.95
CA THR A 2 -26.07 53.58 28.35
C THR A 2 -26.18 52.10 27.91
N LEU A 3 -26.14 51.88 26.60
CA LEU A 3 -26.25 50.57 25.98
C LEU A 3 -24.89 49.84 26.10
N ARG A 4 -24.80 48.85 27.00
CA ARG A 4 -23.63 47.95 27.10
C ARG A 4 -23.62 46.99 25.91
N ARG A 5 -22.68 47.17 24.99
CA ARG A 5 -22.38 46.20 23.94
C ARG A 5 -21.66 44.99 24.56
N LEU A 6 -22.35 43.85 24.56
CA LEU A 6 -21.79 42.57 24.95
C LEU A 6 -20.97 42.06 23.77
N PHE A 7 -19.63 42.07 23.86
CA PHE A 7 -18.76 41.40 22.89
C PHE A 7 -18.76 39.92 23.21
N LEU A 8 -19.39 39.13 22.35
CA LEU A 8 -19.34 37.66 22.38
C LEU A 8 -17.96 37.20 21.82
N LEU A 9 -17.04 36.84 22.71
CA LEU A 9 -15.75 36.28 22.34
C LEU A 9 -15.99 34.84 21.87
N ILE A 10 -16.05 34.61 20.56
CA ILE A 10 -16.09 33.25 19.98
C ILE A 10 -14.69 32.68 20.13
N LEU A 11 -14.52 31.79 21.13
CA LEU A 11 -13.32 31.03 21.33
C LEU A 11 -13.29 29.93 20.25
N LEU A 12 -12.57 30.16 19.16
CA LEU A 12 -12.27 29.12 18.15
C LEU A 12 -11.34 28.09 18.81
N ILE A 13 -11.92 27.04 19.37
CA ILE A 13 -11.18 25.87 19.79
C ILE A 13 -10.66 25.21 18.50
N ARG A 14 -9.38 25.40 18.20
CA ARG A 14 -8.68 24.58 17.22
C ARG A 14 -8.62 23.16 17.79
N LEU A 15 -9.48 22.28 17.30
CA LEU A 15 -9.34 20.83 17.53
C LEU A 15 -8.01 20.40 16.93
N PRO A 16 -7.28 19.49 17.59
CA PRO A 16 -6.01 19.00 17.06
C PRO A 16 -6.25 18.35 15.71
N THR A 17 -5.62 18.90 14.67
CA THR A 17 -5.53 18.36 13.32
C THR A 17 -4.85 17.00 13.38
N GLY A 18 -5.59 15.93 13.14
CA GLY A 18 -5.02 14.58 13.14
C GLY A 18 -6.01 13.44 13.28
N MET A 19 -7.30 13.65 13.05
CA MET A 19 -8.22 12.52 12.92
C MET A 19 -8.04 11.89 11.54
N LEU A 20 -7.42 10.70 11.51
CA LEU A 20 -7.47 9.78 10.38
C LEU A 20 -8.95 9.37 10.22
N PHE A 21 -9.60 9.75 9.13
CA PHE A 21 -10.90 9.20 8.79
C PHE A 21 -10.68 7.83 8.14
N ALA A 22 -10.88 6.78 8.95
CA ALA A 22 -11.01 5.44 8.44
C ALA A 22 -12.48 5.18 8.11
N ALA A 23 -12.80 4.97 6.85
CA ALA A 23 -14.10 4.45 6.45
C ALA A 23 -13.98 2.94 6.21
N GLU A 24 -14.74 2.16 6.98
CA GLU A 24 -14.98 0.77 6.62
C GLU A 24 -16.01 0.74 5.49
N GLN A 25 -15.64 0.15 4.36
CA GLN A 25 -16.47 0.06 3.17
C GLN A 25 -16.62 -1.39 2.74
N ASN A 26 -17.75 -1.70 2.13
CA ASN A 26 -17.95 -2.95 1.42
C ASN A 26 -17.99 -2.65 -0.08
N VAL A 27 -17.07 -3.23 -0.81
CA VAL A 27 -16.98 -3.10 -2.27
C VAL A 27 -17.69 -4.30 -2.89
N GLU A 28 -18.78 -4.06 -3.60
CA GLU A 28 -19.47 -5.09 -4.37
C GLU A 28 -18.71 -5.32 -5.68
N LEU A 29 -18.37 -6.57 -5.96
CA LEU A 29 -17.65 -6.97 -7.15
C LEU A 29 -18.62 -7.38 -8.26
N GLN A 30 -18.17 -7.39 -9.51
CA GLN A 30 -18.97 -7.74 -10.68
C GLN A 30 -19.59 -9.14 -10.61
N ASN A 31 -18.97 -10.07 -9.87
CA ASN A 31 -19.50 -11.41 -9.65
C ASN A 31 -20.53 -11.51 -8.51
N GLY A 32 -20.93 -10.38 -7.91
CA GLY A 32 -21.85 -10.29 -6.78
C GLY A 32 -21.23 -10.61 -5.42
N SER A 33 -19.96 -10.95 -5.33
CA SER A 33 -19.27 -11.08 -4.04
C SER A 33 -18.88 -9.71 -3.49
N THR A 34 -18.56 -9.67 -2.20
CA THR A 34 -18.21 -8.43 -1.50
C THR A 34 -16.81 -8.54 -0.89
N VAL A 35 -16.00 -7.50 -1.07
CA VAL A 35 -14.72 -7.33 -0.37
C VAL A 35 -14.85 -6.23 0.66
N LYS A 36 -14.50 -6.54 1.89
CA LYS A 36 -14.40 -5.53 2.96
C LYS A 36 -13.13 -4.72 2.76
N LEU A 37 -13.23 -3.40 2.87
CA LEU A 37 -12.15 -2.46 2.64
C LEU A 37 -12.04 -1.49 3.81
N PHE A 38 -10.84 -1.28 4.32
CA PHE A 38 -10.54 -0.08 5.09
C PHE A 38 -9.95 0.96 4.14
N PHE A 39 -10.55 2.15 4.14
CA PHE A 39 -10.08 3.27 3.34
C PHE A 39 -9.72 4.44 4.24
N PHE A 40 -8.54 5.02 4.03
CA PHE A 40 -8.00 6.14 4.79
C PHE A 40 -7.60 7.24 3.83
N GLU A 41 -8.17 8.41 4.02
CA GLU A 41 -7.79 9.61 3.28
C GLU A 41 -6.93 10.54 4.15
N PRO A 42 -5.87 11.13 3.59
CA PRO A 42 -5.14 12.17 4.28
C PRO A 42 -5.98 13.43 4.40
N HIS A 43 -5.78 14.19 5.45
CA HIS A 43 -6.30 15.54 5.54
C HIS A 43 -5.47 16.45 4.61
N SER A 44 -5.92 16.63 3.38
CA SER A 44 -5.28 17.55 2.44
C SER A 44 -6.24 18.67 2.03
N GLU A 45 -5.86 19.91 2.27
CA GLU A 45 -6.41 21.08 1.58
C GLU A 45 -5.54 21.28 0.33
N GLY A 46 -5.85 20.59 -0.79
CA GLY A 46 -5.01 20.73 -1.97
C GLY A 46 -5.32 19.74 -3.08
N GLU A 47 -4.28 19.28 -3.75
CA GLU A 47 -4.41 18.31 -4.84
C GLU A 47 -4.91 16.95 -4.36
N PRO A 48 -5.67 16.23 -5.19
CA PRO A 48 -6.12 14.87 -4.88
C PRO A 48 -4.96 13.97 -4.47
N PRO A 49 -5.12 13.17 -3.40
CA PRO A 49 -4.07 12.27 -2.95
C PRO A 49 -3.82 11.12 -3.93
N PRO A 50 -2.58 10.67 -4.12
CA PRO A 50 -2.29 9.43 -4.83
C PRO A 50 -2.78 8.23 -4.03
N LEU A 51 -3.20 7.17 -4.73
CA LEU A 51 -3.71 5.94 -4.12
C LEU A 51 -2.61 4.90 -3.91
N ALA A 52 -2.58 4.28 -2.73
CA ALA A 52 -1.83 3.05 -2.51
C ALA A 52 -2.75 1.94 -1.98
N ILE A 53 -2.60 0.74 -2.52
CA ILE A 53 -3.29 -0.46 -2.05
C ILE A 53 -2.33 -1.21 -1.11
N PHE A 54 -2.70 -1.32 0.15
CA PHE A 54 -1.92 -1.99 1.17
C PHE A 54 -2.40 -3.42 1.36
N ILE A 55 -1.58 -4.40 0.99
CA ILE A 55 -1.86 -5.83 1.15
C ILE A 55 -1.28 -6.30 2.50
N ALA A 56 -2.16 -6.67 3.41
CA ALA A 56 -1.76 -7.15 4.73
C ALA A 56 -1.08 -8.53 4.64
N GLY A 57 -0.08 -8.75 5.46
CA GLY A 57 0.58 -10.05 5.58
C GLY A 57 -0.21 -11.06 6.41
N GLY A 58 0.33 -12.26 6.57
CA GLY A 58 -0.31 -13.32 7.34
C GLY A 58 -1.54 -13.88 6.64
N SER A 59 -2.65 -13.98 7.35
CA SER A 59 -3.92 -14.53 6.87
C SER A 59 -4.79 -13.56 6.08
N ASN A 60 -4.30 -12.37 5.79
CA ASN A 60 -5.02 -11.32 5.04
C ASN A 60 -6.43 -10.99 5.61
N ASN A 61 -6.59 -11.15 6.92
CA ASN A 61 -7.82 -10.86 7.65
C ASN A 61 -7.77 -9.48 8.33
N GLU A 62 -8.90 -9.07 8.91
CA GLU A 62 -9.05 -7.79 9.59
C GLU A 62 -8.03 -7.57 10.72
N PHE A 63 -7.74 -8.62 11.51
CA PHE A 63 -6.76 -8.52 12.58
C PHE A 63 -5.37 -8.16 12.03
N MET A 64 -4.93 -8.84 10.98
CA MET A 64 -3.63 -8.58 10.34
C MET A 64 -3.59 -7.22 9.65
N ALA A 65 -4.69 -6.83 8.98
CA ALA A 65 -4.82 -5.52 8.38
C ALA A 65 -4.64 -4.39 9.40
N LYS A 66 -5.29 -4.50 10.56
CA LYS A 66 -5.15 -3.55 11.68
C LYS A 66 -3.77 -3.59 12.32
N ALA A 67 -3.23 -4.79 12.57
CA ALA A 67 -1.92 -4.97 13.21
C ALA A 67 -0.76 -4.40 12.38
N GLN A 68 -0.88 -4.40 11.07
CA GLN A 68 0.15 -3.90 10.15
C GLN A 68 -0.12 -2.49 9.64
N PHE A 69 -1.23 -1.87 10.02
CA PHE A 69 -1.62 -0.55 9.53
C PHE A 69 -0.66 0.58 9.94
N TRP A 70 0.25 0.35 10.90
CA TRP A 70 1.30 1.32 11.21
C TRP A 70 2.10 1.75 9.96
N LEU A 71 2.33 0.84 9.02
CA LEU A 71 2.96 1.17 7.74
C LEU A 71 2.03 2.02 6.86
N GLY A 72 0.75 1.67 6.76
CA GLY A 72 -0.24 2.46 6.02
C GLY A 72 -0.42 3.86 6.60
N LYS A 73 -0.41 3.99 7.93
CA LYS A 73 -0.49 5.29 8.59
C LYS A 73 0.66 6.23 8.17
N GLU A 74 1.87 5.71 8.06
CA GLU A 74 3.01 6.51 7.59
C GLU A 74 2.82 7.05 6.16
N PHE A 75 2.17 6.28 5.28
CA PHE A 75 1.79 6.76 3.95
C PHE A 75 0.70 7.85 4.02
N VAL A 76 -0.32 7.66 4.87
CA VAL A 76 -1.39 8.66 5.06
C VAL A 76 -0.83 9.97 5.58
N ASP A 77 0.08 9.93 6.57
CA ASP A 77 0.76 11.11 7.12
C ASP A 77 1.60 11.86 6.06
N ARG A 78 1.92 11.20 4.94
CA ARG A 78 2.65 11.76 3.78
C ARG A 78 1.76 12.07 2.58
N GLY A 79 0.46 12.14 2.79
CA GLY A 79 -0.49 12.58 1.78
C GLY A 79 -0.98 11.51 0.81
N TRP A 80 -0.82 10.22 1.12
CA TRP A 80 -1.37 9.12 0.32
C TRP A 80 -2.73 8.69 0.84
N ALA A 81 -3.67 8.44 -0.05
CA ALA A 81 -4.86 7.66 0.28
C ALA A 81 -4.50 6.17 0.32
N ILE A 82 -4.95 5.46 1.35
CA ILE A 82 -4.64 4.04 1.56
C ILE A 82 -5.91 3.21 1.56
N ALA A 83 -5.93 2.20 0.71
CA ALA A 83 -6.97 1.17 0.71
C ALA A 83 -6.38 -0.17 1.17
N VAL A 84 -7.03 -0.80 2.15
CA VAL A 84 -6.62 -2.09 2.72
C VAL A 84 -7.73 -3.11 2.46
N PRO A 85 -7.69 -3.86 1.35
CA PRO A 85 -8.67 -4.88 1.07
C PRO A 85 -8.49 -6.10 1.97
N MET A 86 -9.60 -6.69 2.39
CA MET A 86 -9.65 -7.89 3.21
C MET A 86 -10.53 -8.93 2.56
N SER A 87 -9.97 -10.12 2.37
CA SER A 87 -10.75 -11.24 1.87
C SER A 87 -11.58 -11.87 2.99
N ALA A 88 -12.88 -12.02 2.78
CA ALA A 88 -13.79 -12.62 3.76
C ALA A 88 -13.46 -14.10 4.05
N ASP A 89 -12.96 -14.80 3.05
CA ASP A 89 -12.60 -16.23 3.10
C ASP A 89 -11.11 -16.46 3.29
N GLY A 90 -10.31 -15.39 3.46
CA GLY A 90 -8.86 -15.46 3.56
C GLY A 90 -8.15 -15.79 2.24
N SER A 91 -8.87 -15.81 1.10
CA SER A 91 -8.29 -16.04 -0.21
C SER A 91 -7.34 -14.91 -0.59
N ARG A 92 -6.30 -15.24 -1.37
CA ARG A 92 -5.34 -14.26 -1.87
C ARG A 92 -5.90 -13.54 -3.09
N PHE A 93 -5.41 -12.32 -3.33
CA PHE A 93 -5.75 -11.49 -4.50
C PHE A 93 -4.81 -11.70 -5.69
N SER A 94 -3.96 -12.70 -5.65
CA SER A 94 -2.89 -12.94 -6.63
C SER A 94 -3.07 -14.21 -7.46
N SER A 95 -4.31 -14.62 -7.73
CA SER A 95 -4.59 -15.64 -8.75
C SER A 95 -4.62 -15.02 -10.15
N ALA A 96 -4.31 -15.81 -11.18
CA ALA A 96 -4.16 -15.31 -12.56
C ALA A 96 -5.44 -14.64 -13.12
N ASP A 97 -6.61 -15.10 -12.67
CA ASP A 97 -7.91 -14.57 -13.11
C ASP A 97 -8.54 -13.60 -12.09
N ASP A 98 -7.76 -13.14 -11.10
CA ASP A 98 -8.28 -12.31 -10.01
C ASP A 98 -8.23 -10.83 -10.38
N SER A 99 -9.38 -10.25 -10.64
CA SER A 99 -9.55 -8.82 -10.94
C SER A 99 -10.09 -8.01 -9.75
N ARG A 100 -10.11 -8.58 -8.54
CA ARG A 100 -10.70 -7.90 -7.36
C ARG A 100 -9.99 -6.60 -7.04
N ILE A 101 -8.67 -6.56 -7.12
CA ILE A 101 -7.89 -5.35 -6.82
C ILE A 101 -8.19 -4.26 -7.86
N GLU A 102 -8.25 -4.59 -9.15
CA GLU A 102 -8.57 -3.64 -10.22
C GLU A 102 -10.01 -3.11 -10.07
N GLN A 103 -10.97 -3.96 -9.68
CA GLN A 103 -12.34 -3.54 -9.43
C GLN A 103 -12.44 -2.59 -8.22
N ILE A 104 -11.70 -2.88 -7.14
CA ILE A 104 -11.59 -1.99 -5.97
C ILE A 104 -11.03 -0.63 -6.38
N ILE A 105 -9.92 -0.62 -7.14
CA ILE A 105 -9.30 0.61 -7.64
C ILE A 105 -10.31 1.43 -8.46
N GLY A 106 -11.01 0.79 -9.40
CA GLY A 106 -12.03 1.45 -10.22
C GLY A 106 -13.16 2.06 -9.39
N GLN A 107 -13.65 1.37 -8.37
CA GLN A 107 -14.71 1.89 -7.49
C GLN A 107 -14.20 3.04 -6.60
N LEU A 108 -12.97 2.97 -6.11
CA LEU A 108 -12.38 4.07 -5.33
C LEU A 108 -12.23 5.34 -6.17
N HIS A 109 -11.75 5.25 -7.40
CA HIS A 109 -11.71 6.40 -8.31
C HIS A 109 -13.10 6.93 -8.69
N ALA A 110 -14.12 6.09 -8.71
CA ALA A 110 -15.50 6.51 -8.99
C ALA A 110 -16.17 7.20 -7.78
N SER A 111 -15.75 6.88 -6.55
CA SER A 111 -16.42 7.34 -5.31
C SER A 111 -15.62 8.38 -4.51
N HIS A 112 -14.33 8.55 -4.77
CA HIS A 112 -13.44 9.46 -4.07
C HIS A 112 -12.66 10.36 -5.03
N THR A 113 -12.30 11.54 -4.56
CA THR A 113 -11.44 12.46 -5.33
C THR A 113 -9.98 12.06 -5.13
N LEU A 114 -9.47 11.23 -6.04
CA LEU A 114 -8.10 10.72 -6.03
C LEU A 114 -7.31 11.24 -7.23
N GLN A 115 -5.98 11.24 -7.12
CA GLN A 115 -5.10 11.59 -8.23
C GLN A 115 -5.30 10.61 -9.40
N GLU A 116 -5.43 11.13 -10.62
CA GLU A 116 -5.52 10.39 -11.88
C GLU A 116 -4.18 9.71 -12.23
N SER A 117 -3.69 8.85 -11.36
CA SER A 117 -2.44 8.12 -11.54
C SER A 117 -2.61 6.65 -11.18
N LYS A 118 -1.79 5.78 -11.74
CA LYS A 118 -1.78 4.37 -11.37
C LYS A 118 -1.49 4.23 -9.87
N PRO A 119 -2.18 3.33 -9.16
CA PRO A 119 -1.94 3.13 -7.73
C PRO A 119 -0.58 2.46 -7.46
N LEU A 120 -0.09 2.66 -6.25
CA LEU A 120 1.06 1.93 -5.70
C LEU A 120 0.56 0.67 -5.00
N LEU A 121 1.26 -0.46 -5.16
CA LEU A 121 1.04 -1.63 -4.30
C LEU A 121 2.04 -1.61 -3.16
N VAL A 122 1.57 -1.82 -1.94
CA VAL A 122 2.39 -1.83 -0.73
C VAL A 122 2.07 -3.08 0.07
N GLY A 123 3.08 -3.75 0.59
CA GLY A 123 2.82 -4.89 1.45
C GLY A 123 4.02 -5.33 2.28
N MET A 124 3.73 -6.11 3.31
CA MET A 124 4.72 -6.66 4.23
C MET A 124 4.56 -8.17 4.36
N SER A 125 5.68 -8.90 4.42
CA SER A 125 5.69 -10.36 4.59
C SER A 125 4.94 -11.07 3.45
N SER A 126 3.97 -11.94 3.76
CA SER A 126 3.13 -12.55 2.74
C SER A 126 2.34 -11.51 1.92
N GLY A 127 1.96 -10.37 2.52
CA GLY A 127 1.33 -9.26 1.80
C GLY A 127 2.28 -8.58 0.81
N GLY A 128 3.55 -8.39 1.18
CA GLY A 128 4.57 -7.91 0.25
C GLY A 128 4.79 -8.89 -0.92
N SER A 129 4.80 -10.19 -0.62
CA SER A 129 4.88 -11.23 -1.64
C SER A 129 3.67 -11.22 -2.57
N GLU A 130 2.49 -10.99 -2.02
CA GLU A 130 1.24 -10.92 -2.76
C GLU A 130 1.18 -9.66 -3.62
N ALA A 131 1.58 -8.48 -3.10
CA ALA A 131 1.68 -7.24 -3.85
C ALA A 131 2.61 -7.39 -5.07
N MET A 132 3.76 -8.05 -4.90
CA MET A 132 4.67 -8.36 -6.01
C MET A 132 4.03 -9.29 -7.04
N ALA A 133 3.27 -10.31 -6.59
CA ALA A 133 2.61 -11.26 -7.49
C ALA A 133 1.45 -10.60 -8.27
N ILE A 134 0.62 -9.78 -7.62
CA ILE A 134 -0.45 -9.00 -8.26
C ILE A 134 0.14 -8.11 -9.36
N ALA A 135 1.19 -7.37 -9.03
CA ALA A 135 1.85 -6.49 -9.99
C ALA A 135 2.47 -7.25 -11.17
N ALA A 136 3.02 -8.43 -10.94
CA ALA A 136 3.60 -9.24 -11.99
C ALA A 136 2.56 -9.84 -12.95
N LEU A 137 1.31 -9.99 -12.52
CA LEU A 137 0.20 -10.43 -13.38
C LEU A 137 -0.31 -9.32 -14.30
N ASN A 138 -0.29 -8.07 -13.82
CA ASN A 138 -0.73 -6.90 -14.60
C ASN A 138 0.20 -5.69 -14.36
N PRO A 139 1.44 -5.71 -14.92
CA PRO A 139 2.44 -4.68 -14.63
C PRO A 139 2.05 -3.27 -15.08
N HIS A 140 1.16 -3.16 -16.08
CA HIS A 140 0.70 -1.88 -16.58
C HIS A 140 -0.35 -1.19 -15.68
N ALA A 141 -0.95 -1.90 -14.74
CA ALA A 141 -1.98 -1.36 -13.85
C ALA A 141 -1.41 -0.54 -12.68
N TYR A 142 -0.14 -0.68 -12.39
CA TYR A 142 0.49 -0.12 -11.19
C TYR A 142 1.67 0.79 -11.52
N ARG A 143 1.90 1.79 -10.68
CA ARG A 143 3.07 2.68 -10.81
C ARG A 143 4.32 2.13 -10.12
N GLY A 144 4.18 1.14 -9.26
CA GLY A 144 5.28 0.49 -8.55
C GLY A 144 4.82 -0.41 -7.41
N VAL A 145 5.78 -1.10 -6.81
CA VAL A 145 5.57 -2.03 -5.69
C VAL A 145 6.54 -1.74 -4.55
N VAL A 146 6.04 -1.63 -3.34
CA VAL A 146 6.82 -1.57 -2.10
C VAL A 146 6.63 -2.87 -1.33
N ALA A 147 7.68 -3.66 -1.18
CA ALA A 147 7.67 -4.94 -0.47
C ALA A 147 8.71 -4.93 0.67
N THR A 148 8.24 -4.85 1.93
CA THR A 148 9.12 -4.65 3.09
C THR A 148 8.76 -5.53 4.30
N PRO A 149 9.18 -6.81 4.28
CA PRO A 149 9.76 -7.56 3.18
C PRO A 149 8.73 -8.19 2.26
N GLY A 150 9.20 -8.76 1.15
CA GLY A 150 8.42 -9.57 0.23
C GLY A 150 9.29 -10.50 -0.59
N ARG A 151 8.68 -11.55 -1.17
CA ARG A 151 9.36 -12.46 -2.09
C ARG A 151 8.45 -12.94 -3.20
N ILE A 152 8.98 -13.15 -4.38
CA ILE A 152 8.31 -13.88 -5.46
C ILE A 152 8.63 -15.38 -5.33
N LYS A 153 7.63 -16.23 -5.51
CA LYS A 153 7.81 -17.67 -5.52
C LYS A 153 8.76 -18.09 -6.65
N THR A 154 9.60 -19.08 -6.38
CA THR A 154 10.63 -19.54 -7.32
C THR A 154 10.02 -20.12 -8.61
N ASP A 155 8.86 -20.78 -8.50
CA ASP A 155 8.11 -21.40 -9.60
C ASP A 155 7.16 -20.45 -10.33
N MET A 156 7.03 -19.18 -9.87
CA MET A 156 6.21 -18.20 -10.57
C MET A 156 6.86 -17.80 -11.89
N ALA A 157 6.14 -18.02 -12.98
CA ALA A 157 6.51 -17.51 -14.29
C ALA A 157 6.34 -15.98 -14.28
N LEU A 158 7.40 -15.23 -14.60
CA LEU A 158 7.33 -13.80 -14.78
C LEU A 158 7.14 -13.49 -16.26
N GLN A 159 6.11 -12.70 -16.56
CA GLN A 159 5.94 -12.08 -17.87
C GLN A 159 6.87 -10.87 -17.97
N GLU A 160 6.87 -10.17 -19.10
CA GLU A 160 7.58 -8.90 -19.24
C GLU A 160 6.98 -7.88 -18.28
N LEU A 161 7.84 -7.29 -17.45
CA LEU A 161 7.43 -6.35 -16.38
C LEU A 161 7.50 -4.88 -16.80
N ASP A 162 7.81 -4.60 -18.06
CA ASP A 162 7.77 -3.26 -18.69
C ASP A 162 8.31 -2.12 -17.78
N LYS A 163 9.50 -2.33 -17.24
CA LYS A 163 10.17 -1.41 -16.31
C LYS A 163 9.39 -1.09 -15.03
N LEU A 164 8.40 -1.92 -14.65
CA LEU A 164 7.68 -1.74 -13.39
C LEU A 164 8.68 -1.58 -12.23
N PRO A 165 8.59 -0.48 -11.45
CA PRO A 165 9.51 -0.24 -10.34
C PRO A 165 9.17 -1.08 -9.12
N PHE A 166 10.19 -1.69 -8.52
CA PHE A 166 10.10 -2.42 -7.25
C PHE A 166 11.05 -1.83 -6.21
N TYR A 167 10.53 -1.51 -5.03
CA TYR A 167 11.29 -1.20 -3.83
C TYR A 167 11.21 -2.37 -2.87
N ILE A 168 12.34 -3.06 -2.65
CA ILE A 168 12.38 -4.28 -1.86
C ILE A 168 13.40 -4.13 -0.74
N ARG A 169 12.96 -4.36 0.50
CA ARG A 169 13.85 -4.39 1.67
C ARG A 169 13.62 -5.68 2.43
N VAL A 170 14.71 -6.30 2.89
CA VAL A 170 14.70 -7.52 3.70
C VAL A 170 15.68 -7.34 4.85
N GLY A 171 15.30 -7.75 6.04
CA GLY A 171 16.19 -7.69 7.21
C GLY A 171 17.36 -8.69 7.09
N GLU A 172 18.56 -8.28 7.51
CA GLU A 172 19.76 -9.15 7.55
C GLU A 172 19.56 -10.41 8.40
N LYS A 173 18.79 -10.25 9.50
CA LYS A 173 18.45 -11.34 10.44
C LYS A 173 17.04 -11.85 10.23
N ASP A 174 16.56 -11.82 8.97
CA ASP A 174 15.21 -12.28 8.64
C ASP A 174 14.96 -13.71 9.14
N ASP A 175 13.88 -13.90 9.90
CA ASP A 175 13.56 -15.17 10.54
C ASP A 175 13.22 -16.27 9.51
N PHE A 176 12.74 -15.90 8.34
CA PHE A 176 12.41 -16.80 7.22
C PHE A 176 13.54 -16.95 6.19
N LYS A 177 14.71 -16.30 6.46
CA LYS A 177 15.89 -16.35 5.60
C LYS A 177 15.67 -15.78 4.19
N TRP A 178 14.83 -14.77 4.05
CA TRP A 178 14.61 -14.11 2.76
C TRP A 178 15.79 -13.24 2.33
N ASP A 179 16.66 -12.85 3.27
CA ASP A 179 17.98 -12.27 3.00
C ASP A 179 18.79 -13.11 2.01
N ARG A 180 18.76 -14.43 2.15
CA ARG A 180 19.53 -15.38 1.32
C ARG A 180 19.05 -15.50 -0.13
N ILE A 181 17.80 -15.16 -0.38
CA ILE A 181 17.19 -15.25 -1.72
C ILE A 181 17.04 -13.91 -2.41
N LEU A 182 17.32 -12.80 -1.72
CA LEU A 182 17.10 -11.45 -2.24
C LEU A 182 17.81 -11.24 -3.56
N GLU A 183 19.09 -11.59 -3.66
CA GLU A 183 19.87 -11.37 -4.89
C GLU A 183 19.30 -12.16 -6.07
N SER A 184 19.07 -13.48 -5.90
CA SER A 184 18.52 -14.31 -6.98
C SER A 184 17.11 -13.90 -7.39
N MET A 185 16.29 -13.47 -6.44
CA MET A 185 14.94 -12.95 -6.70
C MET A 185 14.99 -11.65 -7.50
N THR A 186 15.83 -10.70 -7.08
CA THR A 186 15.95 -9.41 -7.76
C THR A 186 16.55 -9.55 -9.15
N GLN A 187 17.48 -10.48 -9.35
CA GLN A 187 17.99 -10.81 -10.67
C GLN A 187 16.88 -11.33 -11.60
N ARG A 188 16.00 -12.21 -11.11
CA ARG A 188 14.86 -12.71 -11.89
C ARG A 188 13.91 -11.57 -12.30
N LEU A 189 13.61 -10.64 -11.39
CA LEU A 189 12.77 -9.47 -11.68
C LEU A 189 13.40 -8.59 -12.77
N ARG A 190 14.71 -8.30 -12.65
CA ARG A 190 15.46 -7.52 -13.64
C ARG A 190 15.50 -8.20 -15.01
N LEU A 191 15.69 -9.50 -15.05
CA LEU A 191 15.65 -10.29 -16.29
C LEU A 191 14.27 -10.28 -16.96
N ALA A 192 13.20 -10.13 -16.15
CA ALA A 192 11.84 -9.94 -16.65
C ALA A 192 11.53 -8.47 -17.02
N GLY A 193 12.50 -7.56 -16.98
CA GLY A 193 12.36 -6.18 -17.39
C GLY A 193 11.98 -5.18 -16.28
N ALA A 194 11.95 -5.59 -15.00
CA ALA A 194 11.64 -4.68 -13.89
C ALA A 194 12.81 -3.74 -13.54
N GLU A 195 12.49 -2.56 -13.02
CA GLU A 195 13.42 -1.68 -12.31
C GLU A 195 13.41 -2.01 -10.81
N VAL A 196 14.53 -2.52 -10.28
CA VAL A 196 14.56 -3.02 -8.90
C VAL A 196 15.56 -2.25 -8.04
N ASP A 197 15.02 -1.57 -7.03
CA ASP A 197 15.77 -1.01 -5.89
C ASP A 197 15.63 -1.98 -4.71
N SER A 198 16.70 -2.69 -4.38
CA SER A 198 16.69 -3.70 -3.32
C SER A 198 17.87 -3.54 -2.38
N ALA A 199 17.63 -3.74 -1.08
CA ALA A 199 18.70 -3.73 -0.08
C ALA A 199 18.40 -4.63 1.11
N ILE A 200 19.46 -5.10 1.76
CA ILE A 200 19.45 -5.71 3.09
C ILE A 200 19.43 -4.59 4.13
N VAL A 201 18.52 -4.68 5.09
CA VAL A 201 18.46 -3.77 6.25
C VAL A 201 19.33 -4.39 7.35
N GLN A 202 20.43 -3.72 7.69
CA GLN A 202 21.41 -4.21 8.66
C GLN A 202 20.77 -4.38 10.03
N ASP A 203 21.15 -5.43 10.75
CA ASP A 203 20.68 -5.80 12.09
C ASP A 203 19.15 -6.05 12.21
N ALA A 204 18.38 -5.87 11.14
CA ALA A 204 16.92 -6.02 11.16
C ALA A 204 16.48 -7.49 11.06
N ARG A 205 15.37 -7.81 11.76
CA ARG A 205 14.66 -9.08 11.64
C ARG A 205 13.62 -9.02 10.51
N HIS A 206 12.63 -9.92 10.53
CA HIS A 206 11.57 -9.98 9.52
C HIS A 206 10.67 -8.74 9.48
N VAL A 207 10.39 -8.15 10.63
CA VAL A 207 9.64 -6.89 10.77
C VAL A 207 10.59 -5.81 11.21
N PHE A 208 10.65 -4.70 10.49
CA PHE A 208 11.54 -3.58 10.75
C PHE A 208 10.91 -2.26 10.34
N GLN A 209 11.44 -1.18 10.85
CA GLN A 209 11.04 0.17 10.44
C GLN A 209 11.63 0.49 9.07
N ILE A 210 10.83 1.13 8.23
CA ILE A 210 11.27 1.57 6.89
C ILE A 210 12.17 2.81 7.03
N ASP A 211 13.23 2.83 6.24
CA ASP A 211 13.97 4.06 5.94
C ASP A 211 13.13 4.92 4.99
N TRP A 212 12.40 5.87 5.58
CA TRP A 212 11.51 6.75 4.84
C TRP A 212 12.24 7.67 3.89
N GLU A 213 13.42 8.14 4.24
CA GLU A 213 14.21 8.98 3.36
C GLU A 213 14.59 8.23 2.07
N SER A 214 14.96 6.95 2.19
CA SER A 214 15.22 6.09 1.04
C SER A 214 13.96 5.83 0.21
N LEU A 215 12.84 5.55 0.87
CA LEU A 215 11.56 5.29 0.20
C LEU A 215 11.04 6.54 -0.52
N GLU A 216 11.07 7.71 0.10
CA GLU A 216 10.63 8.97 -0.50
C GLU A 216 11.47 9.33 -1.74
N ARG A 217 12.80 9.14 -1.69
CA ARG A 217 13.65 9.31 -2.88
C ARG A 217 13.26 8.36 -4.01
N TRP A 218 12.84 7.15 -3.68
CA TRP A 218 12.38 6.19 -4.68
C TRP A 218 11.00 6.57 -5.21
N LEU A 219 10.03 6.91 -4.34
CA LEU A 219 8.70 7.39 -4.72
C LEU A 219 8.77 8.62 -5.64
N GLY A 220 9.68 9.54 -5.39
CA GLY A 220 9.90 10.74 -6.21
C GLY A 220 10.39 10.46 -7.63
N LYS A 221 10.85 9.23 -7.94
CA LYS A 221 11.26 8.81 -9.30
C LYS A 221 10.11 8.16 -10.08
N LEU A 222 9.01 7.79 -9.42
CA LEU A 222 7.86 7.16 -10.07
C LEU A 222 7.13 8.17 -10.95
N LYS A 223 6.84 7.76 -12.18
CA LYS A 223 6.11 8.54 -13.18
C LYS A 223 4.63 8.18 -13.18
#